data_ca69f3ee7ebff392637c95385fc89143
#
_entry.id   ca69f3ee7ebff392637c95385fc89143
#
_cell.length_a   1.000
_cell.length_b   1.000
_cell.length_c   1.000
_cell.angle_alpha   90.00
_cell.angle_beta   90.00
_cell.angle_gamma   90.00
#
_symmetry.space_group_name_H-M   'P 1'
#
loop_
_entity.id
_entity.type
_entity.pdbx_description
1 polymer ?
#
loop_
_entity_poly.entity_id
_entity_poly.type
_entity_poly.pdbx_seq_one_letter_code
_entity_poly.pdbx_strand_id
1 'polypeptide(L)'
;MTMLAEPTPSDAARQVTAAWKQLSRTRRLYSWLGFGLLFLALCGSLWFADDSNAGHFFDRLPHLFDFVSWLIPSDWNDVWRALLDIASPHDNGTEQFNFPLGRVYVWGDFYIPEYVELMIITINVALVSTIIGFCGAMCLCFIAARNMTPFHWLRVIVKRVMEFLRAFPEIVIAGLFAAILSIGPLAAIIAISLHCIGALGKLFYEVIENIDMKPDEGLKAVGANWITRVRFGGLPQVMPNFMSYVLLRLEINVRASTIIGAVGGGGIGQELKLSISRGFGAKTLALVLLLFVTIYAVDQFSAWLRRRLVGEQAFLLQGVGK
;
A
#
# COMPACT_ATOMS: atom_id res chain seq x y z
N MET A 1 -56.25 -22.75 41.46
CA MET A 1 -55.20 -21.75 41.54
C MET A 1 -53.91 -22.48 41.84
N THR A 2 -53.25 -23.04 40.81
CA THR A 2 -52.03 -23.84 40.89
C THR A 2 -50.84 -22.85 40.91
N MET A 3 -50.24 -22.72 42.10
CA MET A 3 -49.01 -21.97 42.25
C MET A 3 -47.92 -22.71 41.43
N LEU A 4 -47.45 -22.08 40.37
CA LEU A 4 -46.24 -22.50 39.69
C LEU A 4 -45.06 -22.28 40.65
N ALA A 5 -44.46 -23.34 41.15
CA ALA A 5 -43.29 -23.29 42.01
C ALA A 5 -42.14 -22.63 41.22
N GLU A 6 -41.57 -21.56 41.77
CA GLU A 6 -40.39 -20.96 41.20
C GLU A 6 -39.25 -21.98 41.18
N PRO A 7 -38.55 -22.11 40.04
CA PRO A 7 -37.46 -23.06 39.92
C PRO A 7 -36.35 -22.77 40.91
N THR A 8 -35.86 -23.79 41.61
CA THR A 8 -34.73 -23.64 42.53
C THR A 8 -33.49 -23.18 41.78
N PRO A 9 -32.54 -22.43 42.41
CA PRO A 9 -31.32 -21.92 41.75
C PRO A 9 -30.51 -23.04 41.07
N SER A 10 -30.59 -24.27 41.55
CA SER A 10 -29.94 -25.44 40.93
C SER A 10 -30.60 -25.87 39.65
N ASP A 11 -31.94 -25.78 39.54
CA ASP A 11 -32.71 -26.18 38.36
C ASP A 11 -32.56 -25.12 37.25
N ALA A 12 -32.52 -23.84 37.60
CA ALA A 12 -32.24 -22.75 36.67
C ALA A 12 -30.83 -22.88 36.08
N ALA A 13 -29.82 -23.19 36.90
CA ALA A 13 -28.45 -23.41 36.45
C ALA A 13 -28.35 -24.64 35.47
N ARG A 14 -29.09 -25.72 35.78
CA ARG A 14 -29.14 -26.89 34.88
C ARG A 14 -29.81 -26.58 33.56
N GLN A 15 -30.88 -25.81 33.51
CA GLN A 15 -31.56 -25.37 32.30
C GLN A 15 -30.65 -24.50 31.44
N VAL A 16 -29.94 -23.52 32.04
CA VAL A 16 -28.98 -22.67 31.32
C VAL A 16 -27.82 -23.45 30.73
N THR A 17 -27.27 -24.40 31.53
CA THR A 17 -26.17 -25.26 31.00
C THR A 17 -26.63 -26.22 29.90
N ALA A 18 -27.85 -26.74 29.95
CA ALA A 18 -28.41 -27.56 28.89
C ALA A 18 -28.65 -26.76 27.59
N ALA A 19 -29.26 -25.59 27.72
CA ALA A 19 -29.45 -24.65 26.60
C ALA A 19 -28.11 -24.22 25.98
N TRP A 20 -27.12 -23.90 26.82
CA TRP A 20 -25.76 -23.55 26.34
C TRP A 20 -25.06 -24.71 25.63
N LYS A 21 -25.16 -25.92 26.13
CA LYS A 21 -24.65 -27.15 25.47
C LYS A 21 -25.30 -27.37 24.11
N GLN A 22 -26.59 -27.15 23.99
CA GLN A 22 -27.32 -27.32 22.73
C GLN A 22 -26.89 -26.26 21.72
N LEU A 23 -26.82 -24.96 22.12
CA LEU A 23 -26.33 -23.88 21.29
C LEU A 23 -24.87 -24.08 20.87
N SER A 24 -24.02 -24.52 21.80
CA SER A 24 -22.60 -24.76 21.50
C SER A 24 -22.39 -25.95 20.55
N ARG A 25 -23.23 -26.96 20.63
CA ARG A 25 -23.20 -28.12 19.70
C ARG A 25 -23.58 -27.70 18.29
N THR A 26 -24.67 -26.95 18.15
CA THR A 26 -25.11 -26.41 16.87
C THR A 26 -24.05 -25.46 16.27
N ARG A 27 -23.49 -24.57 17.08
CA ARG A 27 -22.41 -23.66 16.64
C ARG A 27 -21.16 -24.42 16.19
N ARG A 28 -20.76 -25.46 16.90
CA ARG A 28 -19.63 -26.32 16.49
C ARG A 28 -19.92 -27.04 15.19
N LEU A 29 -21.13 -27.56 15.00
CA LEU A 29 -21.52 -28.21 13.75
C LEU A 29 -21.40 -27.24 12.56
N TYR A 30 -21.95 -26.02 12.68
CA TYR A 30 -21.82 -25.02 11.63
C TYR A 30 -20.35 -24.58 11.41
N SER A 31 -19.54 -24.50 12.47
CA SER A 31 -18.11 -24.22 12.32
C SER A 31 -17.42 -25.36 11.54
N TRP A 32 -17.67 -26.62 11.88
CA TRP A 32 -17.09 -27.75 11.15
C TRP A 32 -17.58 -27.85 9.70
N LEU A 33 -18.84 -27.55 9.44
CA LEU A 33 -19.38 -27.46 8.08
C LEU A 33 -18.73 -26.31 7.31
N GLY A 34 -18.55 -25.15 7.95
CA GLY A 34 -17.85 -24.02 7.35
C GLY A 34 -16.39 -24.34 7.01
N PHE A 35 -15.67 -24.97 7.95
CA PHE A 35 -14.30 -25.43 7.69
C PHE A 35 -14.24 -26.50 6.59
N GLY A 36 -15.17 -27.45 6.59
CA GLY A 36 -15.26 -28.48 5.55
C GLY A 36 -15.51 -27.89 4.17
N LEU A 37 -16.43 -26.91 4.07
CA LEU A 37 -16.73 -26.22 2.82
C LEU A 37 -15.53 -25.38 2.34
N LEU A 38 -14.85 -24.70 3.26
CA LEU A 38 -13.66 -23.92 2.96
C LEU A 38 -12.50 -24.83 2.51
N PHE A 39 -12.34 -26.01 3.15
CA PHE A 39 -11.36 -27.00 2.75
C PHE A 39 -11.67 -27.58 1.36
N LEU A 40 -12.93 -27.91 1.07
CA LEU A 40 -13.35 -28.38 -0.26
C LEU A 40 -13.15 -27.31 -1.33
N ALA A 41 -13.45 -26.04 -1.00
CA ALA A 41 -13.17 -24.91 -1.91
C ALA A 41 -11.66 -24.76 -2.17
N LEU A 42 -10.82 -24.93 -1.15
CA LEU A 42 -9.37 -24.92 -1.28
C LEU A 42 -8.87 -26.06 -2.17
N CYS A 43 -9.32 -27.30 -1.91
CA CYS A 43 -8.95 -28.46 -2.73
C CYS A 43 -9.40 -28.31 -4.17
N GLY A 44 -10.63 -27.82 -4.40
CA GLY A 44 -11.13 -27.54 -5.74
C GLY A 44 -10.34 -26.43 -6.45
N SER A 45 -9.95 -25.38 -5.72
CA SER A 45 -9.11 -24.32 -6.27
C SER A 45 -7.71 -24.81 -6.62
N LEU A 46 -7.10 -25.67 -5.78
CA LEU A 46 -5.79 -26.26 -6.05
C LEU A 46 -5.85 -27.22 -7.25
N TRP A 47 -6.89 -28.02 -7.33
CA TRP A 47 -7.10 -28.90 -8.48
C TRP A 47 -7.29 -28.10 -9.78
N PHE A 48 -8.10 -27.03 -9.74
CA PHE A 48 -8.28 -26.14 -10.89
C PHE A 48 -6.98 -25.42 -11.27
N ALA A 49 -6.17 -25.00 -10.28
CA ALA A 49 -4.87 -24.38 -10.52
C ALA A 49 -3.90 -25.36 -11.18
N ASP A 50 -3.92 -26.64 -10.80
CA ASP A 50 -3.10 -27.69 -11.42
C ASP A 50 -3.55 -27.95 -12.85
N ASP A 51 -4.85 -28.12 -13.09
CA ASP A 51 -5.44 -28.34 -14.42
C ASP A 51 -5.17 -27.14 -15.35
N SER A 52 -5.36 -25.90 -14.88
CA SER A 52 -5.09 -24.69 -15.66
C SER A 52 -3.60 -24.49 -15.98
N ASN A 53 -2.69 -25.10 -15.19
CA ASN A 53 -1.25 -25.09 -15.40
C ASN A 53 -0.75 -26.39 -16.08
N ALA A 54 -1.61 -27.08 -16.82
CA ALA A 54 -1.33 -28.31 -17.56
C ALA A 54 -0.76 -29.46 -16.67
N GLY A 55 -1.24 -29.57 -15.41
CA GLY A 55 -0.80 -30.62 -14.47
C GLY A 55 0.61 -30.42 -13.90
N HIS A 56 1.21 -29.24 -14.09
CA HIS A 56 2.58 -28.96 -13.61
C HIS A 56 2.64 -28.06 -12.37
N PHE A 57 1.53 -27.74 -11.75
CA PHE A 57 1.52 -26.83 -10.61
C PHE A 57 2.32 -27.41 -9.43
N PHE A 58 2.03 -28.66 -9.04
CA PHE A 58 2.72 -29.32 -7.94
C PHE A 58 4.15 -29.73 -8.29
N ASP A 59 4.41 -30.10 -9.54
CA ASP A 59 5.75 -30.44 -10.03
C ASP A 59 6.70 -29.25 -10.00
N ARG A 60 6.17 -28.04 -10.11
CA ARG A 60 6.97 -26.80 -10.07
C ARG A 60 7.21 -26.25 -8.68
N LEU A 61 6.47 -26.71 -7.64
CA LEU A 61 6.70 -26.26 -6.27
C LEU A 61 8.14 -26.45 -5.76
N PRO A 62 8.84 -27.57 -6.05
CA PRO A 62 10.23 -27.74 -5.65
C PRO A 62 11.17 -26.68 -6.23
N HIS A 63 10.87 -26.15 -7.43
CA HIS A 63 11.68 -25.11 -8.07
C HIS A 63 11.68 -23.77 -7.31
N LEU A 64 10.79 -23.58 -6.33
CA LEU A 64 10.87 -22.45 -5.41
C LEU A 64 12.14 -22.53 -4.55
N PHE A 65 12.53 -23.73 -4.14
CA PHE A 65 13.76 -23.95 -3.37
C PHE A 65 14.99 -23.77 -4.26
N ASP A 66 14.91 -24.21 -5.52
CA ASP A 66 15.98 -23.98 -6.50
C ASP A 66 16.18 -22.49 -6.75
N PHE A 67 15.09 -21.69 -6.85
CA PHE A 67 15.17 -20.24 -6.98
C PHE A 67 15.86 -19.60 -5.76
N VAL A 68 15.53 -20.04 -4.54
CA VAL A 68 16.19 -19.52 -3.32
C VAL A 68 17.66 -19.88 -3.31
N SER A 69 18.03 -21.12 -3.68
CA SER A 69 19.44 -21.55 -3.76
C SER A 69 20.23 -20.78 -4.83
N TRP A 70 19.58 -20.48 -5.96
CA TRP A 70 20.18 -19.68 -7.03
C TRP A 70 20.37 -18.21 -6.64
N LEU A 71 19.47 -17.65 -5.79
CA LEU A 71 19.59 -16.28 -5.30
C LEU A 71 20.75 -16.11 -4.31
N ILE A 72 21.16 -17.17 -3.58
CA ILE A 72 22.29 -17.13 -2.66
C ILE A 72 23.59 -17.08 -3.45
N PRO A 73 24.39 -16.00 -3.33
CA PRO A 73 25.61 -15.85 -4.10
C PRO A 73 26.69 -16.83 -3.61
N SER A 74 27.53 -17.27 -4.51
CA SER A 74 28.72 -18.08 -4.17
C SER A 74 29.74 -17.26 -3.38
N ASP A 75 29.86 -15.97 -3.68
CA ASP A 75 30.68 -14.99 -2.97
C ASP A 75 29.85 -13.74 -2.62
N TRP A 76 29.85 -13.38 -1.35
CA TRP A 76 29.18 -12.17 -0.87
C TRP A 76 29.84 -10.87 -1.39
N ASN A 77 31.09 -10.94 -1.80
CA ASN A 77 31.75 -9.81 -2.44
C ASN A 77 31.09 -9.43 -3.76
N ASP A 78 30.50 -10.39 -4.49
CA ASP A 78 29.79 -10.10 -5.74
C ASP A 78 28.54 -9.25 -5.53
N VAL A 79 27.88 -9.39 -4.37
CA VAL A 79 26.74 -8.54 -3.99
C VAL A 79 27.18 -7.09 -3.78
N TRP A 80 28.29 -6.88 -3.05
CA TRP A 80 28.84 -5.54 -2.83
C TRP A 80 29.34 -4.91 -4.12
N ARG A 81 29.99 -5.69 -4.98
CA ARG A 81 30.44 -5.24 -6.30
C ARG A 81 29.24 -4.84 -7.17
N ALA A 82 28.18 -5.64 -7.18
CA ALA A 82 26.97 -5.31 -7.89
C ALA A 82 26.32 -4.03 -7.36
N LEU A 83 26.27 -3.84 -6.03
CA LEU A 83 25.69 -2.63 -5.42
C LEU A 83 26.50 -1.37 -5.74
N LEU A 84 27.83 -1.48 -5.80
CA LEU A 84 28.75 -0.40 -6.14
C LEU A 84 28.99 -0.29 -7.64
N ASP A 85 28.36 -1.15 -8.45
CA ASP A 85 28.49 -1.24 -9.90
C ASP A 85 29.95 -1.53 -10.36
N ILE A 86 30.64 -2.36 -9.61
CA ILE A 86 31.97 -2.85 -9.93
C ILE A 86 31.83 -4.19 -10.64
N ALA A 87 32.51 -4.39 -11.77
CA ALA A 87 32.49 -5.66 -12.48
C ALA A 87 32.96 -6.82 -11.62
N SER A 88 32.18 -7.93 -11.61
CA SER A 88 32.56 -9.15 -10.89
C SER A 88 33.60 -9.93 -11.70
N PRO A 89 34.60 -10.60 -11.06
CA PRO A 89 35.54 -11.50 -11.73
C PRO A 89 34.84 -12.67 -12.42
N HIS A 90 33.63 -13.02 -12.02
CA HIS A 90 32.81 -14.07 -12.64
C HIS A 90 32.13 -13.61 -13.94
N ASP A 91 32.07 -12.30 -14.22
CA ASP A 91 31.64 -11.73 -15.49
C ASP A 91 32.82 -11.72 -16.49
N ASN A 92 33.16 -12.87 -17.06
CA ASN A 92 34.16 -13.05 -18.14
C ASN A 92 35.63 -12.73 -17.81
N GLY A 93 36.04 -12.75 -16.57
CA GLY A 93 37.48 -12.74 -16.20
C GLY A 93 38.21 -11.41 -16.39
N THR A 94 37.56 -10.35 -16.75
CA THR A 94 38.12 -9.00 -16.83
C THR A 94 37.54 -8.14 -15.72
N GLU A 95 38.34 -7.78 -14.73
CA GLU A 95 38.02 -6.70 -13.80
C GLU A 95 38.02 -5.37 -14.59
N GLN A 96 36.94 -5.08 -15.27
CA GLN A 96 36.73 -3.75 -15.81
C GLN A 96 36.03 -2.94 -14.74
N PHE A 97 36.78 -2.08 -14.06
CA PHE A 97 36.24 -0.93 -13.38
C PHE A 97 35.59 -0.04 -14.44
N ASN A 98 34.28 -0.10 -14.61
CA ASN A 98 33.54 0.88 -15.35
C ASN A 98 33.42 2.16 -14.47
N PHE A 99 34.53 2.81 -14.23
CA PHE A 99 34.57 4.18 -13.77
C PHE A 99 34.99 5.06 -14.97
N PRO A 100 34.26 6.10 -15.27
CA PRO A 100 33.01 6.51 -14.66
C PRO A 100 31.86 5.61 -15.08
N LEU A 101 31.15 5.05 -14.13
CA LEU A 101 29.88 4.39 -14.32
C LEU A 101 28.97 5.33 -15.10
N GLY A 102 28.95 5.05 -16.39
CA GLY A 102 28.39 6.02 -17.28
C GLY A 102 26.92 6.13 -17.04
N ARG A 103 26.44 7.19 -16.48
CA ARG A 103 25.25 7.85 -17.04
C ARG A 103 24.63 8.91 -16.21
N VAL A 104 25.03 9.20 -14.94
CA VAL A 104 24.33 10.28 -14.27
C VAL A 104 25.25 11.23 -13.54
N TYR A 105 25.30 12.41 -14.09
CA TYR A 105 25.75 13.61 -13.39
C TYR A 105 24.60 14.10 -12.52
N VAL A 106 24.61 13.80 -11.26
CA VAL A 106 23.55 14.33 -10.40
C VAL A 106 24.02 15.62 -9.74
N TRP A 107 25.07 16.14 -9.78
CA TRP A 107 25.53 17.45 -9.25
C TRP A 107 27.03 17.62 -9.52
N GLY A 108 27.38 17.99 -10.72
CA GLY A 108 28.77 18.18 -11.12
C GLY A 108 29.55 16.86 -11.21
N ASP A 109 30.67 16.74 -10.53
CA ASP A 109 31.58 15.60 -10.64
C ASP A 109 31.27 14.42 -9.71
N PHE A 110 30.08 14.37 -9.06
CA PHE A 110 29.70 13.25 -8.18
C PHE A 110 29.06 12.12 -8.97
N TYR A 111 29.69 10.96 -8.97
CA TYR A 111 29.18 9.73 -9.57
C TYR A 111 28.39 8.93 -8.53
N ILE A 112 27.18 8.51 -8.90
CA ILE A 112 26.33 7.65 -8.09
C ILE A 112 26.26 6.27 -8.77
N PRO A 113 26.35 5.16 -8.01
CA PRO A 113 26.13 3.83 -8.57
C PRO A 113 24.76 3.73 -9.23
N GLU A 114 24.68 3.02 -10.37
CA GLU A 114 23.45 2.90 -11.18
C GLU A 114 22.24 2.44 -10.36
N TYR A 115 22.39 1.46 -9.48
CA TYR A 115 21.28 0.96 -8.67
C TYR A 115 20.78 1.98 -7.63
N VAL A 116 21.67 2.80 -7.12
CA VAL A 116 21.29 3.91 -6.21
C VAL A 116 20.54 4.99 -6.97
N GLU A 117 20.97 5.32 -8.18
CA GLU A 117 20.25 6.24 -9.06
C GLU A 117 18.83 5.73 -9.37
N LEU A 118 18.71 4.47 -9.83
CA LEU A 118 17.42 3.86 -10.12
C LEU A 118 16.49 3.83 -8.89
N MET A 119 17.08 3.68 -7.69
CA MET A 119 16.34 3.78 -6.44
C MET A 119 15.86 5.20 -6.17
N ILE A 120 16.70 6.21 -6.39
CA ILE A 120 16.33 7.63 -6.26
C ILE A 120 15.19 7.97 -7.23
N ILE A 121 15.25 7.49 -8.48
CA ILE A 121 14.17 7.64 -9.46
C ILE A 121 12.87 7.04 -8.93
N THR A 122 12.93 5.83 -8.37
CA THR A 122 11.76 5.12 -7.82
C THR A 122 11.14 5.88 -6.64
N ILE A 123 11.95 6.39 -5.73
CA ILE A 123 11.50 7.23 -4.60
C ILE A 123 10.90 8.54 -5.12
N ASN A 124 11.52 9.17 -6.11
CA ASN A 124 11.03 10.41 -6.70
C ASN A 124 9.65 10.21 -7.37
N VAL A 125 9.46 9.12 -8.12
CA VAL A 125 8.14 8.74 -8.67
C VAL A 125 7.10 8.65 -7.56
N ALA A 126 7.41 7.97 -6.46
CA ALA A 126 6.50 7.83 -5.32
C ALA A 126 6.19 9.17 -4.64
N LEU A 127 7.20 10.02 -4.43
CA LEU A 127 7.05 11.35 -3.84
C LEU A 127 6.18 12.27 -4.70
N VAL A 128 6.53 12.43 -5.98
CA VAL A 128 5.78 13.28 -6.92
C VAL A 128 4.34 12.81 -7.04
N SER A 129 4.13 11.50 -7.19
CA SER A 129 2.79 10.94 -7.26
C SER A 129 1.97 11.17 -5.99
N THR A 130 2.61 11.08 -4.82
CA THR A 130 1.94 11.33 -3.54
C THR A 130 1.57 12.80 -3.39
N ILE A 131 2.44 13.73 -3.81
CA ILE A 131 2.17 15.18 -3.77
C ILE A 131 1.03 15.53 -4.71
N ILE A 132 1.04 15.05 -5.96
CA ILE A 132 -0.05 15.27 -6.93
C ILE A 132 -1.35 14.66 -6.39
N GLY A 133 -1.28 13.44 -5.87
CA GLY A 133 -2.41 12.75 -5.25
C GLY A 133 -3.01 13.53 -4.07
N PHE A 134 -2.15 14.06 -3.19
CA PHE A 134 -2.56 14.90 -2.07
C PHE A 134 -3.24 16.19 -2.54
N CYS A 135 -2.63 16.92 -3.47
CA CYS A 135 -3.20 18.16 -4.00
C CYS A 135 -4.57 17.91 -4.65
N GLY A 136 -4.69 16.87 -5.48
CA GLY A 136 -5.97 16.50 -6.10
C GLY A 136 -7.03 16.08 -5.08
N ALA A 137 -6.65 15.27 -4.08
CA ALA A 137 -7.54 14.87 -3.00
C ALA A 137 -8.01 16.07 -2.17
N MET A 138 -7.12 17.02 -1.85
CA MET A 138 -7.45 18.26 -1.13
C MET A 138 -8.47 19.11 -1.87
N CYS A 139 -8.37 19.23 -3.19
CA CYS A 139 -9.35 19.97 -3.99
C CYS A 139 -10.75 19.33 -3.96
N LEU A 140 -10.81 17.99 -3.88
CA LEU A 140 -12.05 17.25 -4.01
C LEU A 140 -12.72 16.91 -2.66
N CYS A 141 -11.96 16.69 -1.59
CA CYS A 141 -12.47 16.14 -0.33
C CYS A 141 -13.52 17.04 0.35
N PHE A 142 -13.32 18.35 0.39
CA PHE A 142 -14.27 19.28 1.00
C PHE A 142 -15.57 19.40 0.20
N ILE A 143 -15.49 19.21 -1.12
CA ILE A 143 -16.66 19.17 -1.99
C ILE A 143 -17.45 17.86 -1.77
N ALA A 144 -16.73 16.77 -1.52
CA ALA A 144 -17.32 15.44 -1.29
C ALA A 144 -17.98 15.29 0.11
N ALA A 145 -17.52 16.06 1.11
CA ALA A 145 -18.01 15.96 2.48
C ALA A 145 -19.46 16.48 2.61
N ARG A 146 -20.34 15.65 3.24
CA ARG A 146 -21.76 15.95 3.37
C ARG A 146 -22.08 17.12 4.30
N ASN A 147 -21.22 17.38 5.28
CA ASN A 147 -21.37 18.44 6.27
C ASN A 147 -20.88 19.81 5.76
N MET A 148 -20.04 19.84 4.71
CA MET A 148 -19.46 21.07 4.18
C MET A 148 -20.13 21.56 2.90
N THR A 149 -20.67 20.67 2.07
CA THR A 149 -21.20 21.02 0.75
C THR A 149 -22.73 20.90 0.72
N PRO A 150 -23.46 21.99 0.39
CA PRO A 150 -24.91 22.00 0.31
C PRO A 150 -25.47 21.24 -0.90
N PHE A 151 -24.71 21.20 -2.00
CA PHE A 151 -25.18 20.61 -3.27
C PHE A 151 -25.03 19.10 -3.31
N HIS A 152 -26.15 18.38 -3.16
CA HIS A 152 -26.17 16.91 -3.14
C HIS A 152 -25.62 16.28 -4.42
N TRP A 153 -26.00 16.78 -5.57
CA TRP A 153 -25.59 16.23 -6.87
C TRP A 153 -24.07 16.34 -7.10
N LEU A 154 -23.47 17.51 -6.75
CA LEU A 154 -22.02 17.73 -6.89
C LEU A 154 -21.24 16.78 -6.00
N ARG A 155 -21.69 16.61 -4.75
CA ARG A 155 -21.09 15.65 -3.81
C ARG A 155 -21.12 14.23 -4.35
N VAL A 156 -22.26 13.79 -4.92
CA VAL A 156 -22.40 12.44 -5.48
C VAL A 156 -21.44 12.26 -6.65
N ILE A 157 -21.37 13.20 -7.57
CA ILE A 157 -20.46 13.12 -8.72
C ILE A 157 -19.01 13.02 -8.25
N VAL A 158 -18.57 13.90 -7.35
CA VAL A 158 -17.18 13.89 -6.86
C VAL A 158 -16.86 12.59 -6.14
N LYS A 159 -17.76 12.05 -5.31
CA LYS A 159 -17.58 10.73 -4.69
C LYS A 159 -17.44 9.61 -5.73
N ARG A 160 -18.26 9.60 -6.77
CA ARG A 160 -18.17 8.60 -7.86
C ARG A 160 -16.88 8.71 -8.64
N VAL A 161 -16.41 9.93 -8.93
CA VAL A 161 -15.10 10.13 -9.57
C VAL A 161 -13.97 9.55 -8.71
N MET A 162 -13.94 9.84 -7.41
CA MET A 162 -12.92 9.29 -6.52
C MET A 162 -13.01 7.76 -6.38
N GLU A 163 -14.23 7.21 -6.33
CA GLU A 163 -14.45 5.75 -6.34
C GLU A 163 -13.94 5.12 -7.62
N PHE A 164 -14.18 5.72 -8.77
CA PHE A 164 -13.69 5.27 -10.06
C PHE A 164 -12.17 5.29 -10.14
N LEU A 165 -11.53 6.41 -9.74
CA LEU A 165 -10.07 6.56 -9.79
C LEU A 165 -9.33 5.50 -8.95
N ARG A 166 -9.91 5.04 -7.83
CA ARG A 166 -9.31 4.03 -6.96
C ARG A 166 -9.74 2.59 -7.27
N ALA A 167 -10.77 2.40 -8.13
CA ALA A 167 -11.26 1.07 -8.46
C ALA A 167 -10.33 0.31 -9.40
N PHE A 168 -9.62 1.04 -10.26
CA PHE A 168 -8.69 0.42 -11.19
C PHE A 168 -7.35 0.14 -10.54
N PRO A 169 -6.77 -1.06 -10.76
CA PRO A 169 -5.42 -1.37 -10.33
C PRO A 169 -4.42 -0.41 -11.00
N GLU A 170 -3.59 0.24 -10.21
CA GLU A 170 -2.60 1.23 -10.67
C GLU A 170 -1.61 0.64 -11.69
N ILE A 171 -1.27 -0.65 -11.55
CA ILE A 171 -0.40 -1.36 -12.49
C ILE A 171 -0.99 -1.47 -13.91
N VAL A 172 -2.32 -1.65 -14.03
CA VAL A 172 -3.00 -1.72 -15.32
C VAL A 172 -3.00 -0.35 -15.99
N ILE A 173 -3.29 0.71 -15.22
CA ILE A 173 -3.24 2.09 -15.70
C ILE A 173 -1.81 2.44 -16.14
N ALA A 174 -0.81 2.08 -15.35
CA ALA A 174 0.60 2.33 -15.70
C ALA A 174 1.03 1.62 -16.99
N GLY A 175 0.63 0.35 -17.16
CA GLY A 175 0.90 -0.40 -18.39
C GLY A 175 0.25 0.24 -19.62
N LEU A 176 -0.98 0.73 -19.49
CA LEU A 176 -1.67 1.44 -20.57
C LEU A 176 -0.96 2.75 -20.93
N PHE A 177 -0.59 3.55 -19.93
CA PHE A 177 0.15 4.80 -20.18
C PHE A 177 1.57 4.55 -20.69
N ALA A 178 2.24 3.49 -20.26
CA ALA A 178 3.55 3.10 -20.79
C ALA A 178 3.47 2.75 -22.28
N ALA A 179 2.38 2.13 -22.73
CA ALA A 179 2.15 1.85 -24.15
C ALA A 179 1.90 3.12 -24.99
N ILE A 180 1.29 4.17 -24.41
CA ILE A 180 0.94 5.41 -25.10
C ILE A 180 2.07 6.43 -25.04
N LEU A 181 2.69 6.63 -23.86
CA LEU A 181 3.65 7.68 -23.57
C LEU A 181 5.11 7.23 -23.65
N SER A 182 5.35 5.98 -24.00
CA SER A 182 6.64 5.29 -23.89
C SER A 182 6.94 4.81 -22.46
N ILE A 183 7.84 3.82 -22.38
CA ILE A 183 8.34 3.27 -21.12
C ILE A 183 9.09 4.36 -20.36
N GLY A 184 8.72 4.59 -19.08
CA GLY A 184 9.42 5.57 -18.27
C GLY A 184 8.64 6.04 -17.04
N PRO A 185 9.27 6.87 -16.18
CA PRO A 185 8.71 7.33 -14.91
C PRO A 185 7.39 8.09 -15.04
N LEU A 186 7.14 8.77 -16.16
CA LEU A 186 5.94 9.57 -16.36
C LEU A 186 4.66 8.73 -16.33
N ALA A 187 4.66 7.56 -16.96
CA ALA A 187 3.52 6.64 -16.95
C ALA A 187 3.20 6.18 -15.51
N ALA A 188 4.23 5.86 -14.72
CA ALA A 188 4.10 5.49 -13.32
C ALA A 188 3.55 6.65 -12.46
N ILE A 189 4.07 7.86 -12.64
CA ILE A 189 3.62 9.06 -11.92
C ILE A 189 2.12 9.30 -12.15
N ILE A 190 1.68 9.26 -13.40
CA ILE A 190 0.26 9.48 -13.73
C ILE A 190 -0.62 8.41 -13.09
N ALA A 191 -0.26 7.12 -13.26
CA ALA A 191 -1.06 6.02 -12.74
C ALA A 191 -1.21 6.05 -11.21
N ILE A 192 -0.08 6.20 -10.51
CA ILE A 192 -0.07 6.27 -9.04
C ILE A 192 -0.80 7.53 -8.56
N SER A 193 -0.62 8.68 -9.23
CA SER A 193 -1.30 9.93 -8.85
C SER A 193 -2.82 9.82 -8.94
N LEU A 194 -3.34 9.28 -10.04
CA LEU A 194 -4.79 9.10 -10.23
C LEU A 194 -5.39 8.19 -9.14
N HIS A 195 -4.75 7.05 -8.89
CA HIS A 195 -5.18 6.16 -7.81
C HIS A 195 -5.09 6.83 -6.44
N CYS A 196 -4.02 7.59 -6.19
CA CYS A 196 -3.78 8.31 -4.94
C CYS A 196 -4.84 9.39 -4.68
N ILE A 197 -5.27 10.15 -5.72
CA ILE A 197 -6.38 11.13 -5.62
C ILE A 197 -7.65 10.44 -5.11
N GLY A 198 -8.00 9.30 -5.69
CA GLY A 198 -9.18 8.53 -5.28
C GLY A 198 -9.09 7.99 -3.86
N ALA A 199 -7.95 7.40 -3.52
CA ALA A 199 -7.72 6.78 -2.22
C ALA A 199 -7.63 7.79 -1.07
N LEU A 200 -6.81 8.84 -1.20
CA LEU A 200 -6.71 9.91 -0.21
C LEU A 200 -7.99 10.73 -0.14
N GLY A 201 -8.60 11.04 -1.29
CA GLY A 201 -9.84 11.81 -1.32
C GLY A 201 -10.95 11.15 -0.51
N LYS A 202 -11.05 9.81 -0.59
CA LYS A 202 -12.00 9.05 0.23
C LYS A 202 -11.69 9.19 1.72
N LEU A 203 -10.46 8.90 2.14
CA LEU A 203 -10.07 9.00 3.55
C LEU A 203 -10.27 10.42 4.09
N PHE A 204 -9.96 11.42 3.28
CA PHE A 204 -10.08 12.82 3.67
C PHE A 204 -11.53 13.25 3.88
N TYR A 205 -12.45 12.95 2.95
CA TYR A 205 -13.84 13.35 3.18
C TYR A 205 -14.48 12.60 4.36
N GLU A 206 -14.09 11.35 4.62
CA GLU A 206 -14.55 10.60 5.79
C GLU A 206 -14.07 11.26 7.10
N VAL A 207 -12.84 11.76 7.15
CA VAL A 207 -12.36 12.54 8.30
C VAL A 207 -13.13 13.85 8.45
N ILE A 208 -13.36 14.59 7.34
CA ILE A 208 -14.09 15.85 7.36
C ILE A 208 -15.53 15.65 7.85
N GLU A 209 -16.17 14.54 7.49
CA GLU A 209 -17.53 14.22 7.94
C GLU A 209 -17.65 13.98 9.45
N ASN A 210 -16.52 13.74 10.14
CA ASN A 210 -16.44 13.45 11.59
C ASN A 210 -15.86 14.59 12.44
N ILE A 211 -15.65 15.80 11.88
CA ILE A 211 -15.15 16.96 12.64
C ILE A 211 -16.22 17.58 13.56
N ASP A 212 -15.80 18.34 14.57
CA ASP A 212 -16.72 19.19 15.32
C ASP A 212 -17.21 20.35 14.44
N MET A 213 -18.52 20.46 14.32
CA MET A 213 -19.17 21.48 13.47
C MET A 213 -19.32 22.85 14.15
N LYS A 214 -19.10 22.97 15.47
CA LYS A 214 -19.24 24.23 16.20
C LYS A 214 -18.42 25.38 15.62
N PRO A 215 -17.13 25.20 15.22
CA PRO A 215 -16.36 26.26 14.56
C PRO A 215 -16.96 26.69 13.22
N ASP A 216 -17.46 25.73 12.45
CA ASP A 216 -18.13 26.00 11.15
C ASP A 216 -19.43 26.77 11.35
N GLU A 217 -20.27 26.38 12.32
CA GLU A 217 -21.51 27.05 12.67
C GLU A 217 -21.27 28.49 13.14
N GLY A 218 -20.24 28.71 14.00
CA GLY A 218 -19.84 30.03 14.43
C GLY A 218 -19.41 30.93 13.27
N LEU A 219 -18.61 30.42 12.33
CA LEU A 219 -18.22 31.17 11.12
C LEU A 219 -19.42 31.44 10.21
N LYS A 220 -20.35 30.52 10.12
CA LYS A 220 -21.58 30.68 9.35
C LYS A 220 -22.50 31.75 9.94
N ALA A 221 -22.58 31.84 11.26
CA ALA A 221 -23.38 32.84 11.96
C ALA A 221 -22.89 34.28 11.71
N VAL A 222 -21.60 34.49 11.49
CA VAL A 222 -21.03 35.82 11.14
C VAL A 222 -20.99 36.06 9.62
N GLY A 223 -21.63 35.21 8.80
CA GLY A 223 -21.74 35.38 7.36
C GLY A 223 -20.48 34.98 6.57
N ALA A 224 -19.59 34.17 7.12
CA ALA A 224 -18.41 33.72 6.43
C ALA A 224 -18.75 32.88 5.16
N ASN A 225 -18.04 33.12 4.07
CA ASN A 225 -18.20 32.38 2.84
C ASN A 225 -17.67 30.92 2.99
N TRP A 226 -17.97 30.05 2.04
CA TRP A 226 -17.59 28.63 2.08
C TRP A 226 -16.07 28.41 2.21
N ILE A 227 -15.25 29.18 1.47
CA ILE A 227 -13.78 29.05 1.50
C ILE A 227 -13.23 29.42 2.88
N THR A 228 -13.76 30.47 3.49
CA THR A 228 -13.36 30.91 4.85
C THR A 228 -13.72 29.85 5.88
N ARG A 229 -14.91 29.25 5.78
CA ARG A 229 -15.35 28.15 6.64
C ARG A 229 -14.48 26.91 6.51
N VAL A 230 -14.14 26.51 5.27
CA VAL A 230 -13.19 25.41 5.00
C VAL A 230 -11.82 25.71 5.62
N ARG A 231 -11.28 26.92 5.38
CA ARG A 231 -9.93 27.30 5.79
C ARG A 231 -9.76 27.40 7.31
N PHE A 232 -10.73 27.97 8.01
CA PHE A 232 -10.63 28.28 9.44
C PHE A 232 -11.46 27.36 10.31
N GLY A 233 -12.56 26.80 9.82
CA GLY A 233 -13.41 25.87 10.57
C GLY A 233 -13.03 24.39 10.38
N GLY A 234 -12.80 23.98 9.14
CA GLY A 234 -12.56 22.57 8.79
C GLY A 234 -11.09 22.17 8.76
N LEU A 235 -10.31 22.86 7.93
CA LEU A 235 -8.92 22.46 7.62
C LEU A 235 -8.01 22.30 8.84
N PRO A 236 -8.02 23.18 9.85
CA PRO A 236 -7.13 23.03 11.02
C PRO A 236 -7.42 21.76 11.83
N GLN A 237 -8.67 21.32 11.87
CA GLN A 237 -9.07 20.11 12.60
C GLN A 237 -8.61 18.82 11.92
N VAL A 238 -8.57 18.80 10.56
CA VAL A 238 -8.30 17.58 9.79
C VAL A 238 -6.84 17.45 9.36
N MET A 239 -6.07 18.55 9.36
CA MET A 239 -4.71 18.57 8.81
C MET A 239 -3.76 17.55 9.44
N PRO A 240 -3.75 17.31 10.76
CA PRO A 240 -2.90 16.28 11.36
C PRO A 240 -3.22 14.87 10.80
N ASN A 241 -4.51 14.55 10.67
CA ASN A 241 -4.96 13.28 10.12
C ASN A 241 -4.60 13.15 8.63
N PHE A 242 -4.76 14.23 7.86
CA PHE A 242 -4.39 14.26 6.44
C PHE A 242 -2.91 13.98 6.25
N MET A 243 -2.04 14.65 7.02
CA MET A 243 -0.59 14.40 6.96
C MET A 243 -0.26 12.95 7.31
N SER A 244 -0.94 12.37 8.28
CA SER A 244 -0.77 10.96 8.63
C SER A 244 -1.11 10.02 7.46
N TYR A 245 -2.24 10.25 6.78
CA TYR A 245 -2.64 9.46 5.61
C TYR A 245 -1.74 9.67 4.40
N VAL A 246 -1.23 10.89 4.18
CA VAL A 246 -0.27 11.17 3.12
C VAL A 246 1.03 10.40 3.32
N LEU A 247 1.55 10.36 4.55
CA LEU A 247 2.75 9.59 4.88
C LEU A 247 2.53 8.09 4.70
N LEU A 248 1.39 7.56 5.15
CA LEU A 248 1.01 6.16 4.87
C LEU A 248 0.94 5.87 3.37
N ARG A 249 0.40 6.82 2.60
CA ARG A 249 0.29 6.66 1.15
C ARG A 249 1.65 6.71 0.47
N LEU A 250 2.58 7.53 0.97
CA LEU A 250 3.95 7.56 0.49
C LEU A 250 4.63 6.18 0.64
N GLU A 251 4.50 5.54 1.81
CA GLU A 251 5.01 4.18 2.05
C GLU A 251 4.47 3.18 1.02
N ILE A 252 3.16 3.22 0.77
CA ILE A 252 2.49 2.36 -0.22
C ILE A 252 2.99 2.67 -1.63
N ASN A 253 3.12 3.95 -1.97
CA ASN A 253 3.51 4.39 -3.31
C ASN A 253 4.98 4.05 -3.64
N VAL A 254 5.89 3.99 -2.66
CA VAL A 254 7.27 3.50 -2.87
C VAL A 254 7.27 2.04 -3.30
N ARG A 255 6.44 1.19 -2.66
CA ARG A 255 6.30 -0.22 -3.06
C ARG A 255 5.62 -0.34 -4.43
N ALA A 256 4.55 0.43 -4.64
CA ALA A 256 3.83 0.45 -5.91
C ALA A 256 4.72 0.90 -7.08
N SER A 257 5.54 1.94 -6.91
CA SER A 257 6.45 2.43 -7.96
C SER A 257 7.48 1.38 -8.37
N THR A 258 7.95 0.54 -7.43
CA THR A 258 8.83 -0.60 -7.73
C THR A 258 8.13 -1.64 -8.60
N ILE A 259 6.90 -2.02 -8.25
CA ILE A 259 6.11 -3.02 -9.00
C ILE A 259 5.79 -2.48 -10.40
N ILE A 260 5.37 -1.23 -10.48
CA ILE A 260 5.04 -0.56 -11.74
C ILE A 260 6.30 -0.40 -12.61
N GLY A 261 7.47 -0.20 -11.99
CA GLY A 261 8.76 -0.19 -12.67
C GLY A 261 8.98 -1.45 -13.50
N ALA A 262 8.64 -2.63 -12.99
CA ALA A 262 8.77 -3.90 -13.68
C ALA A 262 7.85 -4.06 -14.90
N VAL A 263 6.79 -3.26 -15.02
CA VAL A 263 5.86 -3.29 -16.18
C VAL A 263 6.02 -2.10 -17.13
N GLY A 264 7.10 -1.33 -16.98
CA GLY A 264 7.42 -0.22 -17.88
C GLY A 264 7.46 1.17 -17.23
N GLY A 265 7.31 1.25 -15.91
CA GLY A 265 7.43 2.51 -15.15
C GLY A 265 8.86 3.00 -14.92
N GLY A 266 9.88 2.25 -15.38
CA GLY A 266 11.29 2.60 -15.15
C GLY A 266 11.78 2.35 -13.73
N GLY A 267 12.95 2.89 -13.40
CA GLY A 267 13.53 2.77 -12.06
C GLY A 267 14.01 1.36 -11.71
N ILE A 268 14.19 1.10 -10.40
CA ILE A 268 14.78 -0.14 -9.92
C ILE A 268 13.95 -1.40 -10.24
N GLY A 269 12.62 -1.26 -10.36
CA GLY A 269 11.75 -2.39 -10.69
C GLY A 269 12.01 -2.96 -12.08
N GLN A 270 12.34 -2.12 -13.04
CA GLN A 270 12.70 -2.53 -14.40
C GLN A 270 14.02 -3.31 -14.38
N GLU A 271 15.03 -2.81 -13.68
CA GLU A 271 16.34 -3.47 -13.58
C GLU A 271 16.23 -4.80 -12.82
N LEU A 272 15.43 -4.86 -11.76
CA LEU A 272 15.15 -6.12 -11.05
C LEU A 272 14.56 -7.17 -12.00
N LYS A 273 13.58 -6.81 -12.82
CA LYS A 273 12.99 -7.72 -13.82
C LYS A 273 14.03 -8.19 -14.83
N LEU A 274 14.87 -7.28 -15.33
CA LEU A 274 15.94 -7.60 -16.28
C LEU A 274 16.99 -8.52 -15.64
N SER A 275 17.40 -8.25 -14.41
CA SER A 275 18.35 -9.08 -13.66
C SER A 275 17.83 -10.51 -13.47
N ILE A 276 16.57 -10.67 -13.07
CA ILE A 276 15.92 -11.99 -12.93
C ILE A 276 15.89 -12.70 -14.27
N SER A 277 15.51 -12.02 -15.37
CA SER A 277 15.38 -12.63 -16.70
C SER A 277 16.72 -13.04 -17.31
N ARG A 278 17.82 -12.41 -16.88
CA ARG A 278 19.19 -12.70 -17.32
C ARG A 278 19.90 -13.74 -16.47
N GLY A 279 19.31 -14.14 -15.33
CA GLY A 279 19.91 -15.12 -14.42
C GLY A 279 21.06 -14.57 -13.58
N PHE A 280 21.08 -13.30 -13.24
CA PHE A 280 22.12 -12.67 -12.41
C PHE A 280 21.82 -12.77 -10.90
N GLY A 281 22.13 -13.89 -10.25
CA GLY A 281 21.79 -14.16 -8.86
C GLY A 281 22.30 -13.10 -7.88
N ALA A 282 23.61 -12.78 -7.89
CA ALA A 282 24.19 -11.77 -6.99
C ALA A 282 23.65 -10.36 -7.24
N LYS A 283 23.46 -9.96 -8.52
CA LYS A 283 22.86 -8.67 -8.89
C LYS A 283 21.42 -8.59 -8.46
N THR A 284 20.65 -9.66 -8.65
CA THR A 284 19.26 -9.74 -8.19
C THR A 284 19.16 -9.60 -6.68
N LEU A 285 20.04 -10.29 -5.92
CA LEU A 285 20.07 -10.18 -4.47
C LEU A 285 20.46 -8.76 -4.00
N ALA A 286 21.43 -8.12 -4.65
CA ALA A 286 21.82 -6.74 -4.36
C ALA A 286 20.65 -5.77 -4.53
N LEU A 287 19.90 -5.90 -5.63
CA LEU A 287 18.70 -5.09 -5.89
C LEU A 287 17.60 -5.33 -4.85
N VAL A 288 17.35 -6.60 -4.49
CA VAL A 288 16.36 -6.96 -3.47
C VAL A 288 16.74 -6.40 -2.10
N LEU A 289 18.02 -6.51 -1.71
CA LEU A 289 18.51 -5.96 -0.44
C LEU A 289 18.41 -4.43 -0.41
N LEU A 290 18.79 -3.77 -1.50
CA LEU A 290 18.68 -2.32 -1.63
C LEU A 290 17.22 -1.87 -1.52
N LEU A 291 16.30 -2.56 -2.18
CA LEU A 291 14.86 -2.34 -2.07
C LEU A 291 14.38 -2.49 -0.63
N PHE A 292 14.74 -3.59 0.02
CA PHE A 292 14.33 -3.87 1.40
C PHE A 292 14.81 -2.78 2.36
N VAL A 293 16.08 -2.40 2.29
CA VAL A 293 16.67 -1.34 3.13
C VAL A 293 15.96 0.00 2.87
N THR A 294 15.69 0.32 1.61
CA THR A 294 15.02 1.58 1.25
C THR A 294 13.58 1.63 1.73
N ILE A 295 12.80 0.57 1.51
CA ILE A 295 11.41 0.49 2.00
C ILE A 295 11.41 0.60 3.53
N TYR A 296 12.29 -0.12 4.22
CA TYR A 296 12.41 -0.04 5.68
C TYR A 296 12.78 1.37 6.15
N ALA A 297 13.72 2.03 5.48
CA ALA A 297 14.12 3.41 5.82
C ALA A 297 12.95 4.40 5.63
N VAL A 298 12.21 4.29 4.51
CA VAL A 298 11.03 5.12 4.25
C VAL A 298 9.94 4.86 5.27
N ASP A 299 9.65 3.60 5.62
CA ASP A 299 8.66 3.24 6.63
C ASP A 299 9.03 3.83 8.02
N GLN A 300 10.31 3.72 8.44
CA GLN A 300 10.78 4.30 9.70
C GLN A 300 10.73 5.84 9.70
N PHE A 301 11.15 6.47 8.61
CA PHE A 301 11.09 7.92 8.45
C PHE A 301 9.65 8.43 8.51
N SER A 302 8.74 7.81 7.77
CA SER A 302 7.32 8.14 7.78
C SER A 302 6.69 7.95 9.17
N ALA A 303 7.01 6.85 9.85
CA ALA A 303 6.53 6.59 11.20
C ALA A 303 7.05 7.63 12.22
N TRP A 304 8.32 8.02 12.11
CA TRP A 304 8.91 9.07 12.95
C TRP A 304 8.24 10.43 12.71
N LEU A 305 8.06 10.82 11.42
CA LEU A 305 7.44 12.09 11.06
C LEU A 305 5.97 12.14 11.51
N ARG A 306 5.23 11.03 11.37
CA ARG A 306 3.84 10.89 11.81
C ARG A 306 3.70 11.09 13.31
N ARG A 307 4.57 10.48 14.13
CA ARG A 307 4.59 10.70 15.59
C ARG A 307 4.83 12.16 15.96
N ARG A 308 5.67 12.87 15.20
CA ARG A 308 5.92 14.31 15.43
C ARG A 308 4.75 15.21 15.02
N LEU A 309 4.05 14.88 13.93
CA LEU A 309 2.96 15.70 13.40
C LEU A 309 1.63 15.51 14.13
N VAL A 310 1.32 14.28 14.55
CA VAL A 310 0.02 13.96 15.17
C VAL A 310 0.06 14.08 16.71
N GLY A 311 1.27 14.09 17.30
CA GLY A 311 1.48 14.11 18.75
C GLY A 311 1.26 12.75 19.41
N GLU A 312 1.98 12.47 20.50
CA GLU A 312 1.91 11.18 21.22
C GLU A 312 0.52 10.88 21.83
N GLN A 313 -0.23 11.91 22.20
CA GLN A 313 -1.53 11.74 22.86
C GLN A 313 -2.62 11.13 21.97
N ALA A 314 -2.61 11.40 20.67
CA ALA A 314 -3.58 10.82 19.73
C ALA A 314 -3.38 9.31 19.51
N PHE A 315 -2.14 8.82 19.63
CA PHE A 315 -1.82 7.39 19.52
C PHE A 315 -2.21 6.59 20.76
N LEU A 316 -2.11 7.19 21.94
CA LEU A 316 -2.48 6.54 23.20
C LEU A 316 -4.00 6.31 23.31
N LEU A 317 -4.81 7.21 22.76
CA LEU A 317 -6.27 7.09 22.76
C LEU A 317 -6.80 6.00 21.81
N GLN A 318 -6.05 5.65 20.75
CA GLN A 318 -6.41 4.53 19.87
C GLN A 318 -6.04 3.15 20.46
N GLY A 319 -5.10 3.10 21.40
CA GLY A 319 -4.67 1.88 22.09
C GLY A 319 -5.52 1.45 23.28
N VAL A 320 -6.33 2.36 23.84
CA VAL A 320 -7.14 2.11 25.05
C VAL A 320 -8.54 1.57 24.73
N GLY A 321 -8.90 1.47 23.45
CA GLY A 321 -10.19 0.94 22.96
C GLY A 321 -10.19 -0.55 22.60
N LYS A 322 -9.29 -1.36 23.17
CA LYS A 322 -9.31 -2.83 23.01
C LYS A 322 -9.46 -3.53 24.34
#